data_f90662ceaa862e90401a36448a22d2a4
#
_entry.id   f90662ceaa862e90401a36448a22d2a4
#
_cell.length_a   1.000
_cell.length_b   1.000
_cell.length_c   1.000
_cell.angle_alpha   90.00
_cell.angle_beta   90.00
_cell.angle_gamma   90.00
#
_symmetry.space_group_name_H-M   'P 1'
#
loop_
_entity.id
_entity.type
_entity.pdbx_description
1 polymer ?
#
loop_
_entity_poly.entity_id
_entity_poly.type
_entity_poly.pdbx_seq_one_letter_code
_entity_poly.pdbx_strand_id
1 'polypeptide(L)'
;MNQEKYIRLVLKKLKCSGRKKNDIKKELESDIISAKENGETFDGIMARMGTPELLASEFNDNFSPEELKAYKRKKLGKILGILAGTLLILLLAALYILPKNYPLKQRGTFVEAEVIARR
;
A
#
# COMPACT_ATOMS: atom_id res chain seq x y z
N MET A 1 7.55 25.01 -3.66
CA MET A 1 7.98 23.67 -3.21
C MET A 1 9.30 23.80 -2.46
N ASN A 2 9.41 23.10 -1.34
CA ASN A 2 10.67 23.13 -0.60
C ASN A 2 11.40 21.79 -0.73
N GLN A 3 12.60 21.72 -0.17
CA GLN A 3 13.46 20.56 -0.29
C GLN A 3 12.80 19.29 0.24
N GLU A 4 12.17 19.36 1.39
CA GLU A 4 11.53 18.21 2.00
C GLU A 4 10.39 17.67 1.14
N LYS A 5 9.58 18.58 0.62
CA LYS A 5 8.45 18.19 -0.23
C LYS A 5 8.94 17.56 -1.54
N TYR A 6 9.99 18.14 -2.12
CA TYR A 6 10.57 17.61 -3.33
C TYR A 6 11.05 16.17 -3.14
N ILE A 7 11.83 15.95 -2.08
CA ILE A 7 12.36 14.62 -1.78
C ILE A 7 11.24 13.65 -1.50
N ARG A 8 10.23 14.07 -0.74
CA ARG A 8 9.08 13.21 -0.43
C ARG A 8 8.35 12.76 -1.69
N LEU A 9 8.16 13.68 -2.63
CA LEU A 9 7.48 13.34 -3.88
C LEU A 9 8.28 12.36 -4.73
N VAL A 10 9.61 12.52 -4.77
CA VAL A 10 10.47 11.58 -5.47
C VAL A 10 10.34 10.19 -4.84
N LEU A 11 10.49 10.12 -3.52
CA LEU A 11 10.46 8.84 -2.81
C LEU A 11 9.13 8.13 -2.97
N LYS A 12 8.05 8.90 -3.00
CA LYS A 12 6.72 8.32 -3.15
C LYS A 12 6.55 7.58 -4.46
N LYS A 13 7.24 8.01 -5.49
CA LYS A 13 7.12 7.42 -6.82
C LYS A 13 8.19 6.37 -7.12
N LEU A 14 9.07 6.10 -6.18
CA LEU A 14 10.09 5.07 -6.36
C LEU A 14 9.50 3.68 -6.18
N LYS A 15 9.89 2.77 -7.07
CA LYS A 15 9.42 1.39 -7.04
C LYS A 15 10.50 0.48 -6.45
N CYS A 16 10.77 0.65 -5.18
CA CYS A 16 11.81 -0.10 -4.49
C CYS A 16 11.44 -0.28 -3.02
N SER A 17 12.28 -1.05 -2.30
CA SER A 17 12.07 -1.31 -0.88
C SER A 17 12.26 -0.04 -0.05
N GLY A 18 11.75 -0.07 1.18
CA GLY A 18 11.91 1.05 2.09
C GLY A 18 13.37 1.33 2.42
N ARG A 19 14.19 0.29 2.52
CA ARG A 19 15.62 0.45 2.75
C ARG A 19 16.27 1.22 1.60
N LYS A 20 15.94 0.84 0.37
CA LYS A 20 16.50 1.51 -0.81
C LYS A 20 16.01 2.96 -0.88
N LYS A 21 14.74 3.20 -0.55
CA LYS A 21 14.21 4.56 -0.50
C LYS A 21 14.98 5.41 0.51
N ASN A 22 15.31 4.85 1.65
CA ASN A 22 16.04 5.57 2.68
C ASN A 22 17.46 5.91 2.21
N ASP A 23 18.11 5.00 1.49
CA ASP A 23 19.43 5.25 0.93
C ASP A 23 19.38 6.38 -0.10
N ILE A 24 18.38 6.35 -0.96
CA ILE A 24 18.19 7.39 -1.98
C ILE A 24 17.88 8.73 -1.33
N LYS A 25 17.08 8.72 -0.27
CA LYS A 25 16.79 9.94 0.48
C LYS A 25 18.06 10.59 1.00
N LYS A 26 18.94 9.79 1.60
CA LYS A 26 20.21 10.31 2.12
C LYS A 26 21.11 10.86 1.01
N GLU A 27 21.12 10.16 -0.12
CA GLU A 27 21.90 10.60 -1.26
C GLU A 27 21.38 11.94 -1.81
N LEU A 28 20.06 12.07 -1.96
CA LEU A 28 19.47 13.32 -2.43
C LEU A 28 19.71 14.47 -1.46
N GLU A 29 19.57 14.21 -0.17
CA GLU A 29 19.84 15.25 0.83
C GLU A 29 21.30 15.70 0.77
N SER A 30 22.21 14.77 0.64
CA SER A 30 23.64 15.07 0.55
C SER A 30 23.96 15.86 -0.70
N ASP A 31 23.39 15.49 -1.84
CA ASP A 31 23.62 16.18 -3.09
C ASP A 31 23.11 17.62 -3.05
N ILE A 32 21.92 17.82 -2.47
CA ILE A 32 21.33 19.15 -2.35
C ILE A 32 22.16 20.01 -1.42
N ILE A 33 22.61 19.47 -0.29
CA ILE A 33 23.45 20.20 0.66
C ILE A 33 24.74 20.61 0.01
N SER A 34 25.40 19.70 -0.72
CA SER A 34 26.65 19.99 -1.40
C SER A 34 26.46 21.08 -2.45
N ALA A 35 25.36 21.02 -3.21
CA ALA A 35 25.09 22.03 -4.21
C ALA A 35 24.88 23.41 -3.58
N LYS A 36 24.18 23.46 -2.45
CA LYS A 36 23.97 24.72 -1.74
C LYS A 36 25.29 25.29 -1.21
N GLU A 37 26.16 24.42 -0.71
CA GLU A 37 27.47 24.86 -0.24
C GLU A 37 28.31 25.42 -1.38
N ASN A 38 28.07 24.97 -2.60
CA ASN A 38 28.74 25.47 -3.79
C ASN A 38 28.08 26.73 -4.34
N GLY A 39 27.08 27.28 -3.64
CA GLY A 39 26.45 28.52 -4.03
C GLY A 39 25.23 28.41 -4.91
N GLU A 40 24.75 27.19 -5.20
CA GLU A 40 23.55 27.03 -6.00
C GLU A 40 22.29 27.33 -5.18
N THR A 41 21.32 27.97 -5.83
CA THR A 41 20.02 28.16 -5.18
C THR A 41 19.20 26.90 -5.30
N PHE A 42 18.21 26.76 -4.44
CA PHE A 42 17.32 25.60 -4.49
C PHE A 42 16.60 25.53 -5.83
N ASP A 43 16.13 26.68 -6.34
CA ASP A 43 15.46 26.71 -7.65
C ASP A 43 16.39 26.26 -8.77
N GLY A 44 17.65 26.65 -8.72
CA GLY A 44 18.64 26.21 -9.69
C GLY A 44 18.90 24.72 -9.60
N ILE A 45 18.97 24.19 -8.38
CA ILE A 45 19.16 22.76 -8.16
C ILE A 45 17.99 21.99 -8.73
N MET A 46 16.76 22.43 -8.46
CA MET A 46 15.57 21.76 -8.98
C MET A 46 15.48 21.83 -10.50
N ALA A 47 15.88 22.95 -11.09
CA ALA A 47 15.88 23.08 -12.54
C ALA A 47 16.83 22.06 -13.16
N ARG A 48 17.96 21.80 -12.50
CA ARG A 48 18.96 20.87 -12.99
C ARG A 48 18.51 19.42 -12.78
N MET A 49 17.87 19.12 -11.64
CA MET A 49 17.44 17.77 -11.32
C MET A 49 16.13 17.37 -12.02
N GLY A 50 15.31 18.34 -12.37
CA GLY A 50 14.03 18.09 -13.03
C GLY A 50 12.89 17.96 -12.05
N THR A 51 11.72 17.58 -12.56
CA THR A 51 10.55 17.39 -11.72
C THR A 51 10.72 16.13 -10.87
N PRO A 52 10.00 16.04 -9.74
CA PRO A 52 10.07 14.82 -8.92
C PRO A 52 9.69 13.56 -9.71
N GLU A 53 8.72 13.67 -10.60
CA GLU A 53 8.28 12.54 -11.43
C GLU A 53 9.39 12.08 -12.36
N LEU A 54 10.06 13.02 -12.99
CA LEU A 54 11.13 12.70 -13.93
C LEU A 54 12.31 12.07 -13.22
N LEU A 55 12.71 12.64 -12.09
CA LEU A 55 13.82 12.09 -11.32
C LEU A 55 13.52 10.70 -10.80
N ALA A 56 12.30 10.48 -10.30
CA ALA A 56 11.88 9.16 -9.83
C ALA A 56 11.89 8.16 -10.97
N SER A 57 11.48 8.58 -12.17
CA SER A 57 11.50 7.71 -13.35
C SER A 57 12.91 7.27 -13.68
N GLU A 58 13.87 8.18 -13.60
CA GLU A 58 15.27 7.85 -13.85
C GLU A 58 15.81 6.84 -12.85
N PHE A 59 15.46 7.02 -11.57
CA PHE A 59 15.86 6.04 -10.56
C PHE A 59 15.23 4.68 -10.83
N ASN A 60 13.94 4.67 -11.16
CA ASN A 60 13.23 3.41 -11.43
C ASN A 60 13.83 2.66 -12.60
N ASP A 61 14.26 3.39 -13.64
CA ASP A 61 14.87 2.78 -14.81
C ASP A 61 16.21 2.12 -14.49
N ASN A 62 16.88 2.60 -13.45
CA ASN A 62 18.19 2.10 -13.06
C ASN A 62 18.15 1.01 -11.99
N PHE A 63 16.95 0.69 -11.48
CA PHE A 63 16.83 -0.39 -10.50
C PHE A 63 16.99 -1.74 -11.17
N SER A 64 17.62 -2.67 -10.44
CA SER A 64 17.79 -4.02 -10.94
C SER A 64 16.45 -4.75 -11.00
N PRO A 65 16.33 -5.78 -11.85
CA PRO A 65 15.11 -6.58 -11.89
C PRO A 65 14.75 -7.18 -10.53
N GLU A 66 15.76 -7.54 -9.75
CA GLU A 66 15.53 -8.10 -8.41
C GLU A 66 14.86 -7.08 -7.48
N GLU A 67 15.30 -5.83 -7.54
CA GLU A 67 14.70 -4.79 -6.72
C GLU A 67 13.25 -4.54 -7.11
N LEU A 68 12.97 -4.51 -8.40
CA LEU A 68 11.60 -4.32 -8.88
C LEU A 68 10.71 -5.49 -8.49
N LYS A 69 11.22 -6.71 -8.58
CA LYS A 69 10.47 -7.89 -8.16
C LYS A 69 10.20 -7.89 -6.67
N ALA A 70 11.19 -7.51 -5.87
CA ALA A 70 11.02 -7.42 -4.42
C ALA A 70 9.96 -6.40 -4.05
N TYR A 71 9.96 -5.24 -4.72
CA TYR A 71 8.97 -4.22 -4.49
C TYR A 71 7.57 -4.71 -4.83
N LYS A 72 7.40 -5.34 -6.00
CA LYS A 72 6.10 -5.86 -6.43
C LYS A 72 5.60 -6.96 -5.50
N ARG A 73 6.49 -7.84 -5.08
CA ARG A 73 6.12 -8.92 -4.16
C ARG A 73 5.65 -8.38 -2.83
N LYS A 74 6.34 -7.39 -2.28
CA LYS A 74 5.98 -6.79 -1.02
C LYS A 74 4.64 -6.07 -1.12
N LYS A 75 4.43 -5.35 -2.22
CA LYS A 75 3.18 -4.65 -2.45
C LYS A 75 2.01 -5.62 -2.60
N LEU A 76 2.22 -6.70 -3.32
CA LEU A 76 1.19 -7.73 -3.50
C LEU A 76 0.86 -8.40 -2.18
N GLY A 77 1.87 -8.72 -1.38
CA GLY A 77 1.65 -9.30 -0.06
C GLY A 77 0.82 -8.41 0.84
N LYS A 78 1.06 -7.11 0.80
CA LYS A 78 0.30 -6.15 1.58
C LYS A 78 -1.17 -6.12 1.15
N ILE A 79 -1.42 -6.11 -0.16
CA ILE A 79 -2.77 -6.11 -0.70
C ILE A 79 -3.50 -7.41 -0.33
N LEU A 80 -2.84 -8.54 -0.49
CA LEU A 80 -3.41 -9.83 -0.16
C LEU A 80 -3.72 -9.94 1.33
N GLY A 81 -2.87 -9.38 2.18
CA GLY A 81 -3.09 -9.37 3.62
C GLY A 81 -4.34 -8.58 3.99
N ILE A 82 -4.55 -7.42 3.37
CA ILE A 82 -5.73 -6.60 3.61
C ILE A 82 -6.99 -7.33 3.16
N LEU A 83 -6.96 -7.95 1.99
CA LEU A 83 -8.11 -8.69 1.47
C LEU A 83 -8.44 -9.88 2.35
N ALA A 84 -7.44 -10.62 2.80
CA ALA A 84 -7.65 -11.78 3.67
C ALA A 84 -8.25 -11.35 5.00
N GLY A 85 -7.77 -10.25 5.58
CA GLY A 85 -8.31 -9.74 6.83
C GLY A 85 -9.75 -9.32 6.70
N THR A 86 -10.09 -8.63 5.61
CA THR A 86 -11.46 -8.19 5.35
C THR A 86 -12.39 -9.40 5.20
N LEU A 87 -11.97 -10.40 4.46
CA LEU A 87 -12.76 -11.61 4.26
C LEU A 87 -13.00 -12.32 5.58
N LEU A 88 -11.99 -12.41 6.43
CA LEU A 88 -12.12 -13.05 7.74
C LEU A 88 -13.15 -12.33 8.60
N ILE A 89 -13.11 -11.00 8.63
CA ILE A 89 -14.06 -10.21 9.39
C ILE A 89 -15.48 -10.44 8.88
N LEU A 90 -15.67 -10.49 7.58
CA LEU A 90 -16.98 -10.74 7.00
C LEU A 90 -17.50 -12.13 7.35
N LEU A 91 -16.64 -13.13 7.36
CA LEU A 91 -17.02 -14.49 7.74
C LEU A 91 -17.43 -14.56 9.20
N LEU A 92 -16.69 -13.91 10.08
CA LEU A 92 -17.04 -13.90 11.50
C LEU A 92 -18.36 -13.18 11.73
N ALA A 93 -18.60 -12.08 11.03
CA ALA A 93 -19.86 -11.37 11.13
C ALA A 93 -21.01 -12.24 10.65
N ALA A 94 -20.84 -12.96 9.56
CA ALA A 94 -21.87 -13.83 9.04
C ALA A 94 -22.19 -14.95 10.01
N LEU A 95 -21.17 -15.55 10.60
CA LEU A 95 -21.37 -16.61 11.60
C LEU A 95 -22.08 -16.08 12.83
N TYR A 96 -21.80 -14.84 13.21
CA TYR A 96 -22.46 -14.24 14.35
C TYR A 96 -23.94 -13.98 14.08
N ILE A 97 -24.27 -13.54 12.88
CA ILE A 97 -25.64 -13.19 12.51
C ILE A 97 -26.49 -14.39 12.15
N LEU A 98 -25.96 -15.34 11.40
CA LEU A 98 -26.71 -16.49 10.93
C LEU A 98 -27.37 -17.31 12.03
N PRO A 99 -26.71 -17.64 13.13
CA PRO A 99 -27.35 -18.43 14.18
C PRO A 99 -28.59 -17.76 14.77
N LYS A 100 -28.63 -16.44 14.73
CA LYS A 100 -29.78 -15.75 15.25
C LYS A 100 -31.00 -15.86 14.35
N ASN A 101 -30.78 -15.83 13.05
CA ASN A 101 -31.88 -15.90 12.10
C ASN A 101 -32.28 -17.33 11.79
N TYR A 102 -31.33 -18.19 11.81
CA TYR A 102 -31.52 -19.53 11.40
C TYR A 102 -32.55 -20.31 12.21
N PRO A 103 -32.45 -20.36 13.51
CA PRO A 103 -33.40 -21.11 14.31
C PRO A 103 -34.81 -20.63 14.16
N LEU A 104 -34.96 -19.37 13.91
CA LEU A 104 -36.28 -18.82 13.81
C LEU A 104 -37.07 -19.39 12.66
N LYS A 105 -36.44 -19.62 11.57
CA LYS A 105 -37.18 -20.10 10.46
C LYS A 105 -37.22 -21.59 10.42
N GLN A 106 -36.36 -22.21 11.06
CA GLN A 106 -36.31 -23.59 10.96
C GLN A 106 -37.39 -24.36 11.52
N ARG A 107 -37.86 -24.05 12.56
CA ARG A 107 -38.70 -24.79 13.23
C ARG A 107 -39.97 -24.87 12.80
N GLY A 108 -40.24 -24.02 12.40
CA GLY A 108 -41.55 -24.11 11.97
C GLY A 108 -41.84 -25.19 11.09
N THR A 109 -41.63 -25.77 10.68
CA THR A 109 -41.99 -26.54 9.90
C THR A 109 -41.82 -27.65 9.84
N PHE A 110 -41.95 -27.97 10.13
CA PHE A 110 -41.79 -28.90 10.10
C PHE A 110 -42.16 -29.50 10.77
N VAL A 111 -42.32 -29.41 11.25
CA VAL A 111 -42.70 -29.78 12.02
C VAL A 111 -43.57 -29.71 12.18
N GLU A 112 -43.95 -29.29 11.90
CA GLU A 112 -44.58 -29.07 12.06
C GLU A 112 -44.84 -29.49 11.52
N ALA A 113 -44.95 -29.80 11.00
CA ALA A 113 -45.14 -30.18 10.70
C ALA A 113 -45.10 -31.14 10.82
N GLU A 114 -44.98 -31.37 11.07
CA GLU A 114 -45.00 -31.86 11.49
C GLU A 114 -45.32 -32.04 12.09
N VAL A 115 -45.67 -31.78 12.47
CA VAL A 115 -46.07 -31.65 13.20
C VAL A 115 -46.78 -31.64 13.02
N ILE A 116 -47.22 -31.55 12.70
CA ILE A 116 -47.88 -31.48 12.68
C ILE A 116 -48.25 -32.16 12.16
N ALA A 117 -48.31 -32.61 11.92
CA ALA A 117 -48.65 -33.10 11.69
C ALA A 117 -49.02 -34.03 11.81
N ARG A 118 -49.51 -34.37 12.15
CA ARG A 118 -49.86 -34.89 12.51
C ARG A 118 -50.40 -35.25 12.70
N ARG A 119 -50.87 -35.07 12.83
CA ARG A 119 -51.47 -35.05 13.32
C ARG A 119 -51.87 -35.00 13.55
#